data_8ac234c392cfa359c13193952c12228c
#
_entry.id   8ac234c392cfa359c13193952c12228c
#
_cell.length_a   1.000
_cell.length_b   1.000
_cell.length_c   1.000
_cell.angle_alpha   90.00
_cell.angle_beta   90.00
_cell.angle_gamma   90.00
#
_symmetry.space_group_name_H-M   'P 1'
#
loop_
_entity.id
_entity.type
_entity.pdbx_description
1 polymer ?
#
loop_
_entity_poly.entity_id
_entity_poly.type
_entity_poly.pdbx_seq_one_letter_code
_entity_poly.pdbx_strand_id
1 'polypeptide(L)'
;MNSSKNGLRRGLQISAVGAATAVAVGFLSAGAANADTFVPLPGGTITKTLADGTVVTVTMTGESANISGSMGATPLHRNVWVSGSAKVEISGGSGAEGGDIEPGYIVACQLTLGGETGAESGMGAGWDGTAGEPEAATAGNVTIGPGEAASFSVLDLESADDFGGESHSGEHSFEGATGSVTWADSTMGVEGCAGYAQARSYVNVTVDTENVKGTVTFWGQPFSIG
;
A
#
# COMPACT_ATOMS: atom_id res chain seq x y z
N MET A 1 -28.93 -45.37 66.33
CA MET A 1 -29.41 -44.44 65.28
C MET A 1 -28.24 -43.60 64.86
N ASN A 2 -27.57 -44.05 63.81
CA ASN A 2 -26.43 -43.39 63.19
C ASN A 2 -26.87 -43.02 61.76
N SER A 3 -26.87 -41.72 61.45
CA SER A 3 -27.10 -41.29 60.10
C SER A 3 -26.26 -40.11 59.75
N SER A 4 -25.34 -40.37 58.85
CA SER A 4 -24.96 -39.52 57.74
C SER A 4 -24.36 -38.14 57.99
N LYS A 5 -23.02 -38.05 58.02
CA LYS A 5 -22.22 -36.83 57.82
C LYS A 5 -21.24 -36.91 56.64
N ASN A 6 -21.56 -37.64 55.57
CA ASN A 6 -20.66 -37.82 54.44
C ASN A 6 -21.09 -37.11 53.12
N GLY A 7 -22.05 -36.17 53.19
CA GLY A 7 -22.55 -35.48 51.98
C GLY A 7 -21.82 -34.16 51.60
N LEU A 8 -21.04 -33.57 52.53
CA LEU A 8 -20.55 -32.18 52.30
C LEU A 8 -19.09 -32.05 51.80
N ARG A 9 -18.37 -33.18 51.64
CA ARG A 9 -16.95 -33.11 51.20
C ARG A 9 -16.72 -33.34 49.71
N ARG A 10 -17.75 -33.70 48.94
CA ARG A 10 -17.61 -33.92 47.49
C ARG A 10 -17.98 -32.71 46.61
N GLY A 11 -18.58 -31.68 47.19
CA GLY A 11 -19.00 -30.48 46.45
C GLY A 11 -17.93 -29.41 46.25
N LEU A 12 -16.81 -29.46 47.03
CA LEU A 12 -15.81 -28.40 46.99
C LEU A 12 -14.60 -28.64 46.09
N GLN A 13 -14.51 -29.82 45.46
CA GLN A 13 -13.35 -30.15 44.61
C GLN A 13 -13.56 -29.88 43.13
N ILE A 14 -14.77 -29.52 42.70
CA ILE A 14 -15.05 -29.30 41.23
C ILE A 14 -15.00 -27.81 40.88
N SER A 15 -15.03 -26.91 41.85
CA SER A 15 -14.99 -25.47 41.59
C SER A 15 -13.57 -24.86 41.46
N ALA A 16 -12.52 -25.60 41.78
CA ALA A 16 -11.12 -25.08 41.74
C ALA A 16 -10.44 -25.30 40.38
N VAL A 17 -10.95 -26.19 39.50
CA VAL A 17 -10.34 -26.49 38.20
C VAL A 17 -10.84 -25.54 37.13
N GLY A 18 -12.02 -24.95 37.27
CA GLY A 18 -12.62 -24.06 36.28
C GLY A 18 -12.01 -22.64 36.28
N ALA A 19 -11.46 -22.18 37.39
CA ALA A 19 -10.92 -20.82 37.47
C ALA A 19 -9.47 -20.72 36.94
N ALA A 20 -8.71 -21.82 36.93
CA ALA A 20 -7.33 -21.82 36.47
C ALA A 20 -7.22 -21.83 34.91
N THR A 21 -8.23 -22.38 34.22
CA THR A 21 -8.25 -22.44 32.74
C THR A 21 -8.68 -21.13 32.11
N ALA A 22 -9.52 -20.34 32.76
CA ALA A 22 -9.93 -19.04 32.24
C ALA A 22 -8.84 -17.97 32.30
N VAL A 23 -7.93 -18.06 33.28
CA VAL A 23 -6.81 -17.13 33.42
C VAL A 23 -5.70 -17.46 32.41
N ALA A 24 -5.48 -18.72 32.07
CA ALA A 24 -4.44 -19.13 31.12
C ALA A 24 -4.78 -18.72 29.66
N VAL A 25 -6.05 -18.71 29.29
CA VAL A 25 -6.49 -18.26 27.94
C VAL A 25 -6.39 -16.73 27.80
N GLY A 26 -6.61 -15.97 28.89
CA GLY A 26 -6.47 -14.52 28.89
C GLY A 26 -5.03 -14.03 28.70
N PHE A 27 -4.04 -14.77 29.19
CA PHE A 27 -2.62 -14.40 29.01
C PHE A 27 -2.05 -14.78 27.65
N LEU A 28 -2.65 -15.72 26.93
CA LEU A 28 -2.23 -16.10 25.58
C LEU A 28 -2.79 -15.16 24.50
N SER A 29 -3.84 -14.39 24.81
CA SER A 29 -4.41 -13.43 23.86
C SER A 29 -3.76 -12.03 23.92
N ALA A 30 -2.98 -11.72 24.96
CA ALA A 30 -2.33 -10.43 25.11
C ALA A 30 -1.03 -10.29 24.28
N GLY A 31 -0.53 -11.37 23.68
CA GLY A 31 0.71 -11.37 22.90
C GLY A 31 0.53 -11.26 21.39
N ALA A 32 -0.70 -11.32 20.89
CA ALA A 32 -0.96 -11.32 19.44
C ALA A 32 -1.25 -9.93 18.85
N ALA A 33 -1.22 -8.87 19.68
CA ALA A 33 -1.68 -7.54 19.27
C ALA A 33 -0.67 -6.72 18.45
N ASN A 34 0.55 -7.22 18.24
CA ASN A 34 1.60 -6.51 17.50
C ASN A 34 2.35 -7.41 16.49
N ALA A 35 1.75 -8.49 16.04
CA ALA A 35 2.37 -9.29 14.98
C ALA A 35 2.10 -8.64 13.63
N ASP A 36 3.16 -8.46 12.84
CA ASP A 36 3.05 -8.05 11.45
C ASP A 36 2.15 -9.02 10.69
N THR A 37 1.30 -8.48 9.83
CA THR A 37 0.40 -9.26 9.00
C THR A 37 0.90 -9.26 7.57
N PHE A 38 1.36 -10.41 7.11
CA PHE A 38 1.74 -10.61 5.72
C PHE A 38 0.52 -10.95 4.86
N VAL A 39 0.30 -10.17 3.81
CA VAL A 39 -0.80 -10.33 2.84
C VAL A 39 -0.20 -10.56 1.46
N PRO A 40 -0.23 -11.79 0.94
CA PRO A 40 0.09 -12.03 -0.47
C PRO A 40 -1.05 -11.49 -1.33
N LEU A 41 -0.70 -10.72 -2.35
CA LEU A 41 -1.65 -10.12 -3.27
C LEU A 41 -1.59 -10.83 -4.63
N PRO A 42 -2.73 -11.10 -5.25
CA PRO A 42 -2.74 -11.75 -6.55
C PRO A 42 -2.19 -10.79 -7.62
N GLY A 43 -1.22 -11.26 -8.37
CA GLY A 43 -0.81 -10.58 -9.59
C GLY A 43 -1.90 -10.61 -10.67
N GLY A 44 -1.60 -10.08 -11.82
CA GLY A 44 -2.54 -10.08 -12.94
C GLY A 44 -1.90 -9.58 -14.22
N THR A 45 -2.64 -9.71 -15.30
CA THR A 45 -2.23 -9.21 -16.62
C THR A 45 -3.40 -8.48 -17.27
N ILE A 46 -3.11 -7.32 -17.84
CA ILE A 46 -4.04 -6.58 -18.69
C ILE A 46 -3.42 -6.40 -20.07
N THR A 47 -4.24 -6.52 -21.11
CA THR A 47 -3.83 -6.25 -22.47
C THR A 47 -4.76 -5.21 -23.08
N LYS A 48 -4.20 -4.18 -23.71
CA LYS A 48 -4.91 -3.11 -24.41
C LYS A 48 -4.32 -2.89 -25.78
N THR A 49 -5.20 -2.61 -26.75
CA THR A 49 -4.80 -2.24 -28.10
C THR A 49 -4.99 -0.75 -28.27
N LEU A 50 -3.94 -0.06 -28.69
CA LEU A 50 -3.94 1.37 -29.01
C LEU A 50 -4.55 1.63 -30.39
N ALA A 51 -4.73 2.91 -30.73
CA ALA A 51 -5.41 3.31 -31.97
C ALA A 51 -4.68 2.92 -33.25
N ASP A 52 -3.36 2.77 -33.20
CA ASP A 52 -2.50 2.34 -34.33
C ASP A 52 -2.36 0.81 -34.44
N GLY A 53 -3.07 0.05 -33.60
CA GLY A 53 -2.98 -1.41 -33.55
C GLY A 53 -1.84 -1.94 -32.67
N THR A 54 -1.10 -1.07 -31.99
CA THR A 54 -0.11 -1.48 -30.99
C THR A 54 -0.81 -2.14 -29.80
N VAL A 55 -0.31 -3.29 -29.38
CA VAL A 55 -0.82 -4.06 -28.25
C VAL A 55 0.13 -3.90 -27.07
N VAL A 56 -0.39 -3.36 -25.97
CA VAL A 56 0.33 -3.17 -24.71
C VAL A 56 -0.17 -4.21 -23.71
N THR A 57 0.75 -5.00 -23.18
CA THR A 57 0.48 -5.99 -22.12
C THR A 57 1.24 -5.59 -20.87
N VAL A 58 0.50 -5.35 -19.79
CA VAL A 58 1.06 -5.05 -18.46
C VAL A 58 0.81 -6.23 -17.55
N THR A 59 1.86 -6.76 -16.96
CA THR A 59 1.82 -7.90 -16.05
C THR A 59 2.40 -7.52 -14.69
N MET A 60 1.62 -7.75 -13.65
CA MET A 60 2.00 -7.57 -12.24
C MET A 60 2.24 -8.92 -11.58
N THR A 61 3.36 -9.10 -10.91
CA THR A 61 3.73 -10.35 -10.23
C THR A 61 4.40 -10.09 -8.89
N GLY A 62 4.33 -11.10 -8.00
CA GLY A 62 5.02 -11.06 -6.71
C GLY A 62 4.54 -9.96 -5.77
N GLU A 63 3.33 -9.47 -5.96
CA GLU A 63 2.77 -8.43 -5.10
C GLU A 63 2.50 -8.95 -3.69
N SER A 64 2.92 -8.19 -2.70
CA SER A 64 2.68 -8.48 -1.29
C SER A 64 2.71 -7.24 -0.44
N ALA A 65 2.03 -7.29 0.69
CA ALA A 65 2.05 -6.25 1.71
C ALA A 65 2.36 -6.87 3.08
N ASN A 66 3.25 -6.24 3.84
CA ASN A 66 3.50 -6.55 5.23
C ASN A 66 2.99 -5.38 6.08
N ILE A 67 1.92 -5.60 6.84
CA ILE A 67 1.22 -4.57 7.59
C ILE A 67 1.68 -4.65 9.04
N SER A 68 2.22 -3.55 9.57
CA SER A 68 2.66 -3.44 10.95
C SER A 68 1.91 -2.33 11.68
N GLY A 69 1.68 -2.53 12.96
CA GLY A 69 1.23 -1.47 13.83
C GLY A 69 2.31 -0.40 13.99
N SER A 70 1.92 0.82 14.36
CA SER A 70 2.85 1.89 14.67
C SER A 70 3.79 1.47 15.81
N MET A 71 5.08 1.80 15.70
CA MET A 71 6.05 1.65 16.79
C MET A 71 5.65 2.43 18.06
N GLY A 72 4.88 3.52 17.89
CA GLY A 72 4.31 4.29 18.99
C GLY A 72 3.05 3.67 19.61
N ALA A 73 2.67 2.47 19.19
CA ALA A 73 1.47 1.74 19.64
C ALA A 73 0.17 2.56 19.56
N THR A 74 0.07 3.50 18.61
CA THR A 74 -1.15 4.26 18.39
C THR A 74 -2.01 3.56 17.35
N PRO A 75 -3.33 3.42 17.56
CA PRO A 75 -4.21 2.79 16.59
C PRO A 75 -4.50 3.69 15.38
N LEU A 76 -3.95 4.91 15.37
CA LEU A 76 -4.16 5.89 14.31
C LEU A 76 -3.08 5.86 13.22
N HIS A 77 -1.98 5.18 13.50
CA HIS A 77 -0.85 5.08 12.56
C HIS A 77 -0.70 3.65 12.09
N ARG A 78 -0.41 3.49 10.80
CA ARG A 78 -0.17 2.20 10.17
C ARG A 78 1.05 2.30 9.27
N ASN A 79 1.90 1.29 9.33
CA ASN A 79 3.02 1.14 8.43
C ASN A 79 2.81 -0.10 7.57
N VAL A 80 3.02 0.04 6.28
CA VAL A 80 2.88 -1.05 5.33
C VAL A 80 4.12 -1.08 4.45
N TRP A 81 4.77 -2.22 4.38
CA TRP A 81 5.86 -2.47 3.43
C TRP A 81 5.29 -3.25 2.26
N VAL A 82 5.43 -2.69 1.07
CA VAL A 82 4.90 -3.29 -0.15
C VAL A 82 6.02 -3.71 -1.09
N SER A 83 5.83 -4.87 -1.71
CA SER A 83 6.76 -5.41 -2.70
C SER A 83 6.00 -5.86 -3.93
N GLY A 84 6.64 -5.81 -5.09
CA GLY A 84 6.03 -6.23 -6.34
C GLY A 84 6.95 -6.03 -7.54
N SER A 85 6.50 -6.52 -8.70
CA SER A 85 7.18 -6.32 -9.97
C SER A 85 6.16 -6.11 -11.08
N ALA A 86 6.37 -5.08 -11.87
CA ALA A 86 5.60 -4.79 -13.07
C ALA A 86 6.45 -5.00 -14.32
N LYS A 87 5.88 -5.65 -15.33
CA LYS A 87 6.48 -5.85 -16.63
C LYS A 87 5.55 -5.35 -17.72
N VAL A 88 6.11 -4.65 -18.69
CA VAL A 88 5.42 -4.14 -19.87
C VAL A 88 5.98 -4.83 -21.10
N GLU A 89 5.10 -5.26 -21.97
CA GLU A 89 5.43 -5.82 -23.30
C GLU A 89 4.58 -5.12 -24.35
N ILE A 90 5.24 -4.58 -25.36
CA ILE A 90 4.61 -3.87 -26.49
C ILE A 90 4.81 -4.69 -27.74
N SER A 91 3.77 -4.90 -28.51
CA SER A 91 3.81 -5.69 -29.75
C SER A 91 2.86 -5.13 -30.81
N GLY A 92 3.11 -5.44 -32.08
CA GLY A 92 2.29 -4.94 -33.18
C GLY A 92 2.48 -3.44 -33.43
N GLY A 93 1.61 -2.87 -34.25
CA GLY A 93 1.59 -1.43 -34.55
C GLY A 93 2.77 -0.91 -35.35
N SER A 94 3.04 0.38 -35.21
CA SER A 94 4.05 1.14 -35.98
C SER A 94 5.46 1.10 -35.40
N GLY A 95 5.71 0.27 -34.38
CA GLY A 95 6.99 0.20 -33.66
C GLY A 95 6.92 0.91 -32.31
N ALA A 96 7.47 0.24 -31.29
CA ALA A 96 7.58 0.80 -29.96
C ALA A 96 8.86 1.61 -29.85
N GLU A 97 8.75 2.88 -29.52
CA GLU A 97 9.91 3.72 -29.19
C GLU A 97 10.31 3.52 -27.72
N GLY A 98 9.33 3.28 -26.86
CA GLY A 98 9.51 3.07 -25.44
C GLY A 98 8.33 3.57 -24.64
N GLY A 99 8.59 3.96 -23.39
CA GLY A 99 7.57 4.50 -22.51
C GLY A 99 8.03 4.63 -21.07
N ASP A 100 7.07 4.91 -20.20
CA ASP A 100 7.30 5.10 -18.77
C ASP A 100 6.42 4.14 -17.97
N ILE A 101 6.96 3.64 -16.86
CA ILE A 101 6.26 2.78 -15.89
C ILE A 101 6.25 3.49 -14.55
N GLU A 102 5.06 3.82 -14.07
CA GLU A 102 4.82 4.47 -12.78
C GLU A 102 3.99 3.55 -11.88
N PRO A 103 4.61 2.76 -11.01
CA PRO A 103 3.92 1.94 -10.03
C PRO A 103 3.62 2.72 -8.77
N GLY A 104 2.46 2.45 -8.15
CA GLY A 104 2.09 3.10 -6.90
C GLY A 104 0.90 2.44 -6.22
N TYR A 105 0.48 3.03 -5.11
CA TYR A 105 -0.67 2.61 -4.34
C TYR A 105 -1.58 3.80 -4.06
N ILE A 106 -2.89 3.58 -4.18
CA ILE A 106 -3.88 4.51 -3.64
C ILE A 106 -4.30 3.99 -2.27
N VAL A 107 -4.27 4.86 -1.27
CA VAL A 107 -4.67 4.57 0.10
C VAL A 107 -5.83 5.48 0.48
N ALA A 108 -6.87 4.90 1.04
CA ALA A 108 -8.04 5.61 1.55
C ALA A 108 -8.25 5.30 3.03
N CYS A 109 -8.65 6.32 3.80
CA CYS A 109 -8.98 6.23 5.22
C CYS A 109 -10.45 6.56 5.43
N GLN A 110 -11.12 5.76 6.28
CA GLN A 110 -12.54 5.98 6.58
C GLN A 110 -12.76 7.24 7.40
N LEU A 111 -11.90 7.51 8.38
CA LEU A 111 -11.99 8.64 9.29
C LEU A 111 -10.60 9.10 9.70
N THR A 112 -10.33 10.39 9.61
CA THR A 112 -9.10 10.99 10.09
C THR A 112 -9.35 11.71 11.42
N LEU A 113 -8.57 11.39 12.43
CA LEU A 113 -8.57 12.06 13.72
C LEU A 113 -7.27 12.85 13.88
N GLY A 114 -7.35 14.14 13.87
CA GLY A 114 -6.22 15.03 14.02
C GLY A 114 -6.41 16.24 13.10
N GLY A 115 -6.73 17.38 13.70
CA GLY A 115 -6.95 18.59 12.95
C GLY A 115 -5.64 19.09 12.35
N GLU A 116 -5.66 19.29 11.20
CA GLU A 116 -5.33 20.29 10.23
C GLU A 116 -5.56 19.63 8.90
N THR A 117 -6.60 20.08 8.23
CA THR A 117 -6.82 19.81 6.82
C THR A 117 -5.73 20.51 6.01
N GLY A 118 -4.51 20.05 6.22
CA GLY A 118 -3.39 20.32 5.37
C GLY A 118 -3.16 19.04 4.58
N ALA A 119 -3.85 18.86 3.48
CA ALA A 119 -3.23 18.20 2.37
C ALA A 119 -2.03 19.07 2.00
N GLU A 120 -0.93 18.88 2.67
CA GLU A 120 0.37 19.12 2.09
C GLU A 120 0.68 17.97 1.12
N SER A 121 -0.22 17.71 0.18
CA SER A 121 0.22 17.52 -1.18
C SER A 121 0.92 18.84 -1.49
N GLY A 122 2.24 18.82 -1.70
CA GLY A 122 3.01 19.99 -1.98
C GLY A 122 2.50 20.73 -3.21
N MET A 123 1.34 21.36 -3.09
CA MET A 123 0.94 22.48 -3.91
C MET A 123 1.67 23.68 -3.32
N GLY A 124 2.96 23.72 -3.56
CA GLY A 124 3.70 24.96 -3.46
C GLY A 124 3.04 25.94 -4.41
N ALA A 125 2.07 26.74 -3.92
CA ALA A 125 1.70 27.93 -4.61
C ALA A 125 2.95 28.80 -4.62
N GLY A 126 3.59 28.91 -5.77
CA GLY A 126 4.65 29.86 -5.95
C GLY A 126 4.11 31.23 -5.58
N TRP A 127 4.92 32.06 -4.95
CA TRP A 127 4.61 33.46 -4.62
C TRP A 127 4.01 34.25 -5.80
N ASP A 128 4.14 33.76 -7.03
CA ASP A 128 3.59 34.33 -8.26
C ASP A 128 2.14 33.88 -8.60
N GLY A 129 1.52 33.06 -7.74
CA GLY A 129 0.15 32.58 -7.92
C GLY A 129 0.01 31.48 -8.99
N THR A 130 1.09 30.94 -9.50
CA THR A 130 1.04 29.74 -10.35
C THR A 130 0.86 28.51 -9.46
N ALA A 131 -0.17 27.70 -9.73
CA ALA A 131 -0.34 26.41 -9.10
C ALA A 131 0.84 25.53 -9.56
N GLY A 132 1.68 25.10 -8.62
CA GLY A 132 2.69 24.08 -8.89
C GLY A 132 2.01 22.79 -9.31
N GLU A 133 2.64 22.05 -10.22
CA GLU A 133 2.21 20.69 -10.52
C GLU A 133 2.26 19.85 -9.25
N PRO A 134 1.28 18.94 -9.03
CA PRO A 134 1.30 18.09 -7.86
C PRO A 134 2.53 17.17 -7.95
N GLU A 135 3.53 17.46 -7.14
CA GLU A 135 4.63 16.52 -6.95
C GLU A 135 4.07 15.27 -6.26
N ALA A 136 4.25 14.11 -6.90
CA ALA A 136 3.93 12.84 -6.29
C ALA A 136 4.74 12.71 -5.01
N ALA A 137 4.07 12.52 -3.87
CA ALA A 137 4.76 12.27 -2.62
C ALA A 137 5.53 10.94 -2.76
N THR A 138 6.84 11.05 -2.92
CA THR A 138 7.76 9.92 -2.86
C THR A 138 7.77 9.39 -1.42
N ALA A 139 7.88 8.09 -1.27
CA ALA A 139 7.87 7.30 -0.03
C ALA A 139 7.88 8.14 1.26
N GLY A 140 6.73 8.45 1.82
CA GLY A 140 6.57 9.34 2.96
C GLY A 140 5.26 9.14 3.70
N ASN A 141 5.08 9.85 4.78
CA ASN A 141 3.85 9.86 5.54
C ASN A 141 2.83 10.78 4.87
N VAL A 142 1.62 10.29 4.65
CA VAL A 142 0.51 11.06 4.10
C VAL A 142 -0.61 11.17 5.14
N THR A 143 -1.10 12.38 5.36
CA THR A 143 -2.32 12.62 6.12
C THR A 143 -3.49 12.63 5.14
N ILE A 144 -4.44 11.73 5.34
CA ILE A 144 -5.60 11.54 4.46
C ILE A 144 -6.83 12.08 5.16
N GLY A 145 -7.58 12.99 4.54
CA GLY A 145 -8.84 13.49 5.05
C GLY A 145 -9.95 12.42 5.06
N PRO A 146 -11.06 12.67 5.80
CA PRO A 146 -12.18 11.73 5.86
C PRO A 146 -12.78 11.50 4.47
N GLY A 147 -12.76 10.23 4.00
CA GLY A 147 -13.27 9.86 2.68
C GLY A 147 -12.38 10.27 1.52
N GLU A 148 -11.20 10.77 1.79
CA GLU A 148 -10.18 11.06 0.78
C GLU A 148 -9.28 9.85 0.52
N ALA A 149 -8.65 9.85 -0.65
CA ALA A 149 -7.65 8.89 -1.03
C ALA A 149 -6.40 9.62 -1.49
N ALA A 150 -5.23 9.13 -1.08
CA ALA A 150 -3.95 9.65 -1.50
C ALA A 150 -3.17 8.58 -2.27
N SER A 151 -2.36 9.03 -3.22
CA SER A 151 -1.47 8.15 -3.99
C SER A 151 -0.06 8.19 -3.41
N PHE A 152 0.58 7.02 -3.37
CA PHE A 152 1.98 6.83 -3.02
C PHE A 152 2.72 6.26 -4.22
N SER A 153 3.79 6.89 -4.65
CA SER A 153 4.76 6.27 -5.53
C SER A 153 5.62 5.29 -4.75
N VAL A 154 5.89 4.13 -5.32
CA VAL A 154 6.80 3.14 -4.73
C VAL A 154 8.23 3.26 -5.25
N LEU A 155 8.42 4.06 -6.30
CA LEU A 155 9.74 4.40 -6.81
C LEU A 155 10.15 5.78 -6.29
N ASP A 156 11.41 5.90 -5.99
CA ASP A 156 12.10 7.14 -5.70
C ASP A 156 13.45 7.08 -6.42
N LEU A 157 13.42 7.53 -7.67
CA LEU A 157 14.61 7.51 -8.52
C LEU A 157 15.26 8.89 -8.47
N GLU A 158 16.41 8.94 -7.85
CA GLU A 158 17.21 10.16 -7.72
C GLU A 158 18.04 10.40 -8.99
N SER A 159 17.99 11.61 -9.48
CA SER A 159 18.85 12.10 -10.57
C SER A 159 19.54 13.38 -10.15
N ALA A 160 20.86 13.37 -10.12
CA ALA A 160 21.65 14.57 -9.80
C ALA A 160 21.68 15.50 -11.01
N ASP A 161 21.53 16.79 -10.78
CA ASP A 161 21.76 17.82 -11.77
C ASP A 161 23.26 18.27 -11.77
N ASP A 162 23.64 19.05 -12.79
CA ASP A 162 25.00 19.60 -12.92
C ASP A 162 25.38 20.61 -11.83
N PHE A 163 24.41 21.03 -11.01
CA PHE A 163 24.58 22.06 -9.97
C PHE A 163 24.49 21.49 -8.55
N GLY A 164 24.34 20.16 -8.41
CA GLY A 164 24.26 19.47 -7.12
C GLY A 164 22.87 19.49 -6.49
N GLY A 165 21.84 19.83 -7.25
CA GLY A 165 20.44 19.55 -6.91
C GLY A 165 20.12 18.09 -7.22
N GLU A 166 19.15 17.53 -6.50
CA GLU A 166 18.63 16.19 -6.74
C GLU A 166 17.18 16.32 -7.20
N SER A 167 16.83 15.65 -8.29
CA SER A 167 15.45 15.49 -8.73
C SER A 167 14.99 14.06 -8.45
N HIS A 168 13.78 13.91 -7.94
CA HIS A 168 13.17 12.64 -7.61
C HIS A 168 12.07 12.31 -8.63
N SER A 169 12.05 11.08 -9.13
CA SER A 169 11.03 10.60 -10.06
C SER A 169 10.39 9.31 -9.54
N GLY A 170 9.06 9.27 -9.59
CA GLY A 170 8.25 8.07 -9.29
C GLY A 170 8.04 7.17 -10.49
N GLU A 171 8.64 7.45 -11.64
CA GLU A 171 8.49 6.72 -12.89
C GLU A 171 9.84 6.20 -13.40
N HIS A 172 9.80 5.10 -14.12
CA HIS A 172 10.95 4.50 -14.78
C HIS A 172 10.73 4.46 -16.29
N SER A 173 11.56 5.21 -17.01
CA SER A 173 11.54 5.21 -18.48
C SER A 173 12.25 3.99 -19.05
N PHE A 174 11.72 3.44 -20.12
CA PHE A 174 12.30 2.33 -20.87
C PHE A 174 12.27 2.59 -22.37
N GLU A 175 13.24 2.02 -23.08
CA GLU A 175 13.33 2.11 -24.54
C GLU A 175 12.94 0.78 -25.19
N GLY A 176 12.31 0.85 -26.37
CA GLY A 176 11.94 -0.31 -27.16
C GLY A 176 10.65 -0.99 -26.67
N ALA A 177 10.55 -2.29 -26.91
CA ALA A 177 9.29 -3.03 -26.78
C ALA A 177 9.04 -3.66 -25.42
N THR A 178 9.98 -3.56 -24.46
CA THR A 178 9.84 -4.20 -23.14
C THR A 178 10.47 -3.35 -22.07
N GLY A 179 9.75 -3.21 -20.96
CA GLY A 179 10.25 -2.56 -19.74
C GLY A 179 9.84 -3.33 -18.49
N SER A 180 10.55 -3.14 -17.40
CA SER A 180 10.16 -3.73 -16.12
C SER A 180 10.71 -2.94 -14.96
N VAL A 181 10.00 -2.98 -13.85
CA VAL A 181 10.39 -2.35 -12.59
C VAL A 181 10.02 -3.28 -11.44
N THR A 182 10.87 -3.31 -10.43
CA THR A 182 10.66 -4.10 -9.22
C THR A 182 10.91 -3.23 -8.01
N TRP A 183 10.04 -3.32 -7.03
CA TRP A 183 10.20 -2.67 -5.73
C TRP A 183 10.11 -3.72 -4.63
N ALA A 184 10.84 -3.50 -3.56
CA ALA A 184 10.88 -4.39 -2.41
C ALA A 184 10.85 -3.55 -1.13
N ASP A 185 9.92 -3.90 -0.25
CA ASP A 185 9.75 -3.27 1.06
C ASP A 185 9.63 -1.74 1.03
N SER A 186 9.02 -1.20 -0.05
CA SER A 186 8.70 0.22 -0.13
C SER A 186 7.69 0.57 0.96
N THR A 187 8.01 1.59 1.76
CA THR A 187 7.23 1.93 2.97
C THR A 187 6.11 2.89 2.63
N MET A 188 4.90 2.54 3.06
CA MET A 188 3.76 3.46 3.11
C MET A 188 3.39 3.71 4.57
N GLY A 189 3.53 4.96 5.03
CA GLY A 189 3.07 5.40 6.34
C GLY A 189 1.72 6.10 6.22
N VAL A 190 0.74 5.69 7.01
CA VAL A 190 -0.57 6.34 7.11
C VAL A 190 -0.76 6.85 8.52
N GLU A 191 -0.89 8.16 8.67
CA GLU A 191 -1.01 8.84 9.93
C GLU A 191 -2.42 9.41 10.15
N GLY A 192 -2.86 9.45 11.41
CA GLY A 192 -4.15 10.02 11.78
C GLY A 192 -5.37 9.24 11.29
N CYS A 193 -5.20 8.04 10.75
CA CYS A 193 -6.30 7.22 10.25
C CYS A 193 -6.99 6.45 11.37
N ALA A 194 -8.20 6.85 11.70
CA ALA A 194 -9.07 6.12 12.62
C ALA A 194 -10.08 5.30 11.83
N GLY A 195 -10.29 4.05 12.25
CA GLY A 195 -11.20 3.14 11.58
C GLY A 195 -10.54 2.38 10.45
N TYR A 196 -11.33 2.02 9.44
CA TYR A 196 -10.89 1.17 8.34
C TYR A 196 -10.02 1.94 7.34
N ALA A 197 -8.89 1.35 6.97
CA ALA A 197 -8.04 1.83 5.90
C ALA A 197 -7.84 0.75 4.84
N GLN A 198 -7.80 1.15 3.58
CA GLN A 198 -7.65 0.28 2.43
C GLN A 198 -6.62 0.83 1.47
N ALA A 199 -5.81 -0.06 0.91
CA ALA A 199 -4.89 0.27 -0.17
C ALA A 199 -5.23 -0.53 -1.43
N ARG A 200 -4.83 0.00 -2.57
CA ARG A 200 -4.94 -0.65 -3.88
C ARG A 200 -3.75 -0.24 -4.74
N SER A 201 -3.05 -1.21 -5.31
CA SER A 201 -1.97 -0.92 -6.25
C SER A 201 -2.49 -0.43 -7.60
N TYR A 202 -1.68 0.37 -8.27
CA TYR A 202 -1.81 0.70 -9.68
C TYR A 202 -0.44 0.65 -10.36
N VAL A 203 -0.45 0.43 -11.65
CA VAL A 203 0.71 0.63 -12.51
C VAL A 203 0.23 1.43 -13.74
N ASN A 204 0.65 2.68 -13.82
CA ASN A 204 0.44 3.50 -15.00
C ASN A 204 1.58 3.21 -15.98
N VAL A 205 1.23 2.94 -17.21
CA VAL A 205 2.18 2.73 -18.29
C VAL A 205 1.85 3.71 -19.40
N THR A 206 2.75 4.62 -19.66
CA THR A 206 2.69 5.49 -20.84
C THR A 206 3.57 4.86 -21.91
N VAL A 207 3.02 4.68 -23.11
CA VAL A 207 3.70 4.08 -24.26
C VAL A 207 3.78 5.10 -25.36
N ASP A 208 4.97 5.27 -25.90
CA ASP A 208 5.23 6.06 -27.10
C ASP A 208 5.52 5.16 -28.28
N THR A 209 4.81 5.42 -29.37
CA THR A 209 5.03 4.83 -30.68
C THR A 209 5.24 5.95 -31.71
N GLU A 210 5.71 5.64 -32.89
CA GLU A 210 5.90 6.62 -33.95
C GLU A 210 4.66 7.51 -34.21
N ASN A 211 3.44 6.99 -33.99
CA ASN A 211 2.19 7.67 -34.33
C ASN A 211 1.24 7.92 -33.15
N VAL A 212 1.41 7.23 -32.04
CA VAL A 212 0.45 7.26 -30.92
C VAL A 212 1.18 7.29 -29.57
N LYS A 213 0.74 8.19 -28.73
CA LYS A 213 1.04 8.14 -27.30
C LYS A 213 -0.20 7.66 -26.55
N GLY A 214 -0.06 6.61 -25.76
CA GLY A 214 -1.18 6.01 -25.03
C GLY A 214 -0.82 5.69 -23.58
N THR A 215 -1.82 5.80 -22.70
CA THR A 215 -1.65 5.41 -21.29
C THR A 215 -2.54 4.21 -20.99
N VAL A 216 -1.97 3.22 -20.32
CA VAL A 216 -2.65 2.01 -19.84
C VAL A 216 -2.43 1.87 -18.35
N THR A 217 -3.52 1.81 -17.59
CA THR A 217 -3.44 1.59 -16.12
C THR A 217 -3.84 0.16 -15.79
N PHE A 218 -2.96 -0.57 -15.12
CA PHE A 218 -3.28 -1.80 -14.43
C PHE A 218 -3.72 -1.49 -13.01
N TRP A 219 -4.80 -2.11 -12.53
CA TRP A 219 -5.29 -2.01 -11.16
C TRP A 219 -5.19 -3.36 -10.47
N GLY A 220 -4.46 -3.41 -9.36
CA GLY A 220 -4.41 -4.57 -8.48
C GLY A 220 -5.68 -4.77 -7.65
N GLN A 221 -5.67 -5.76 -6.79
CA GLN A 221 -6.78 -6.02 -5.86
C GLN A 221 -6.68 -5.10 -4.64
N PRO A 222 -7.81 -4.53 -4.18
CA PRO A 222 -7.81 -3.77 -2.94
C PRO A 222 -7.58 -4.69 -1.74
N PHE A 223 -6.83 -4.22 -0.74
CA PHE A 223 -6.57 -4.92 0.50
C PHE A 223 -6.69 -4.00 1.71
N SER A 224 -7.07 -4.56 2.85
CA SER A 224 -7.16 -3.81 4.11
C SER A 224 -5.77 -3.61 4.70
N ILE A 225 -5.53 -2.44 5.24
CA ILE A 225 -4.32 -2.11 6.00
C ILE A 225 -4.60 -1.81 7.48
N GLY A 226 -5.81 -2.19 7.96
CA GLY A 226 -6.23 -2.12 9.35
C GLY A 226 -7.51 -1.37 9.60
#